data_af2af047f34b6f3ef4bae2b80c604d2f
#
_entry.id   af2af047f34b6f3ef4bae2b80c604d2f
#
_cell.length_a   1.000
_cell.length_b   1.000
_cell.length_c   1.000
_cell.angle_alpha   90.00
_cell.angle_beta   90.00
_cell.angle_gamma   90.00
#
_symmetry.space_group_name_H-M   'P 1'
#
loop_
_entity.id
_entity.type
_entity.pdbx_description
1 polymer ?
#
loop_
_entity_poly.entity_id
_entity_poly.type
_entity_poly.pdbx_seq_one_letter_code
_entity_poly.pdbx_strand_id
1 'polypeptide(L)'
;MNDIWNPWHGCKKYSEGCENCYMYYLDSQRDKDGSDIYKVKTNFNLPLKKSRNGEYKIPSGSVLRVCMTSDFFLTEADEWRKEVWEMIKLRPDITFWLQTKRAERVLDNLPSWWGDGLENVIMVFTTENQKRADERLQILLDLPFKHKGIMCAPMISEITLDQYLSTGKFEIVLVDGENYEGNRPLYFDWVKKIYDECVKYNIKFDFCGTGNVFIKDGKTYNIPKAYQRVMALKSELQNPLIYKEKDIKIQPRCKTCKRRFSCNGCKWCRKCNWK
;
A
#
# COMPACT_ATOMS: atom_id res chain seq x y z
N MET A 1 10.36 13.51 -4.83
CA MET A 1 10.70 13.13 -3.43
C MET A 1 10.73 11.62 -3.39
N ASN A 2 11.83 11.00 -2.92
CA ASN A 2 11.88 9.54 -2.79
C ASN A 2 11.05 9.13 -1.57
N ASP A 3 9.90 8.52 -1.81
CA ASP A 3 8.99 8.00 -0.78
C ASP A 3 9.07 6.46 -0.66
N ILE A 4 10.02 5.83 -1.36
CA ILE A 4 10.24 4.39 -1.40
C ILE A 4 11.68 4.06 -1.05
N TRP A 5 11.84 3.08 -0.16
CA TRP A 5 13.10 2.47 0.18
C TRP A 5 13.03 0.96 0.02
N ASN A 6 13.80 0.46 -0.95
CA ASN A 6 13.94 -0.98 -1.17
C ASN A 6 15.37 -1.39 -0.79
N PRO A 7 15.62 -1.82 0.46
CA PRO A 7 16.94 -2.30 0.87
C PRO A 7 17.33 -3.63 0.20
N TRP A 8 16.34 -4.40 -0.23
CA TRP A 8 16.49 -5.58 -1.09
C TRP A 8 15.43 -5.58 -2.18
N HIS A 9 15.63 -6.40 -3.18
CA HIS A 9 14.74 -6.60 -4.31
C HIS A 9 14.48 -8.08 -4.53
N GLY A 10 13.38 -8.41 -5.21
CA GLY A 10 12.93 -9.77 -5.46
C GLY A 10 12.10 -10.32 -4.30
N CYS A 11 11.23 -11.26 -4.60
CA CYS A 11 10.31 -11.83 -3.64
C CYS A 11 9.93 -13.26 -4.01
N LYS A 12 9.47 -14.05 -3.06
CA LYS A 12 8.78 -15.32 -3.31
C LYS A 12 7.27 -15.10 -3.18
N LYS A 13 6.50 -15.60 -4.15
CA LYS A 13 5.04 -15.60 -4.08
C LYS A 13 4.59 -16.36 -2.84
N TYR A 14 3.59 -15.83 -2.14
CA TYR A 14 3.16 -16.34 -0.83
C TYR A 14 1.67 -16.72 -0.79
N SER A 15 0.82 -15.90 -1.37
CA SER A 15 -0.63 -16.08 -1.35
C SER A 15 -1.26 -15.67 -2.68
N GLU A 16 -2.57 -15.83 -2.80
CA GLU A 16 -3.33 -15.58 -4.02
C GLU A 16 -3.13 -14.14 -4.56
N GLY A 17 -2.93 -13.17 -3.66
CA GLY A 17 -2.62 -11.79 -4.04
C GLY A 17 -1.25 -11.61 -4.68
N CYS A 18 -0.38 -12.64 -4.66
CA CYS A 18 0.92 -12.60 -5.33
C CYS A 18 0.88 -13.16 -6.75
N GLU A 19 -0.23 -13.74 -7.20
CA GLU A 19 -0.33 -14.40 -8.51
C GLU A 19 0.07 -13.46 -9.65
N ASN A 20 -0.53 -12.27 -9.70
CA ASN A 20 -0.31 -11.24 -10.70
C ASN A 20 0.43 -10.02 -10.11
N CYS A 21 1.47 -10.27 -9.32
CA CYS A 21 2.21 -9.23 -8.64
C CYS A 21 2.90 -8.28 -9.63
N TYR A 22 2.66 -7.00 -9.48
CA TYR A 22 3.20 -5.95 -10.34
C TYR A 22 4.74 -5.93 -10.39
N MET A 23 5.40 -6.37 -9.32
CA MET A 23 6.87 -6.42 -9.28
C MET A 23 7.40 -7.45 -10.28
N TYR A 24 6.84 -8.67 -10.29
CA TYR A 24 7.20 -9.69 -11.27
C TYR A 24 6.94 -9.23 -12.70
N TYR A 25 5.79 -8.59 -12.95
CA TYR A 25 5.49 -8.01 -14.26
C TYR A 25 6.53 -6.96 -14.67
N LEU A 26 6.87 -6.01 -13.80
CA LEU A 26 7.83 -4.96 -14.11
C LEU A 26 9.25 -5.49 -14.30
N ASP A 27 9.62 -6.56 -13.63
CA ASP A 27 10.90 -7.22 -13.80
C ASP A 27 10.97 -7.98 -15.15
N SER A 28 9.91 -8.72 -15.51
CA SER A 28 9.83 -9.39 -16.81
C SER A 28 9.93 -8.42 -17.99
N GLN A 29 9.42 -7.19 -17.85
CA GLN A 29 9.58 -6.14 -18.86
C GLN A 29 11.03 -5.63 -19.02
N ARG A 30 11.94 -6.09 -18.15
CA ARG A 30 13.36 -5.72 -18.13
C ARG A 30 14.28 -6.93 -18.22
N ASP A 31 13.75 -8.06 -18.68
CA ASP A 31 14.44 -9.34 -18.76
C ASP A 31 15.05 -9.80 -17.42
N LYS A 32 14.31 -9.53 -16.33
CA LYS A 32 14.69 -9.93 -14.97
C LYS A 32 13.69 -10.93 -14.39
N ASP A 33 14.19 -11.81 -13.54
CA ASP A 33 13.34 -12.70 -12.74
C ASP A 33 13.03 -12.04 -11.40
N GLY A 34 11.73 -11.79 -11.13
CA GLY A 34 11.29 -11.23 -9.85
C GLY A 34 11.52 -12.15 -8.65
N SER A 35 11.89 -13.42 -8.87
CA SER A 35 12.31 -14.35 -7.82
C SER A 35 13.79 -14.23 -7.44
N ASP A 36 14.60 -13.50 -8.21
CA ASP A 36 15.98 -13.19 -7.88
C ASP A 36 16.05 -12.21 -6.70
N ILE A 37 16.43 -12.73 -5.53
CA ILE A 37 16.47 -11.96 -4.29
C ILE A 37 17.88 -11.50 -4.02
N TYR A 38 18.07 -10.19 -3.86
CA TYR A 38 19.38 -9.62 -3.61
C TYR A 38 19.34 -8.32 -2.77
N LYS A 39 20.40 -8.11 -2.00
CA LYS A 39 20.66 -6.86 -1.26
C LYS A 39 20.97 -5.74 -2.26
N VAL A 40 20.27 -4.62 -2.17
CA VAL A 40 20.47 -3.47 -3.07
C VAL A 40 21.75 -2.73 -2.69
N LYS A 41 22.74 -2.69 -3.60
CA LYS A 41 24.06 -2.10 -3.32
C LYS A 41 24.03 -0.58 -3.14
N THR A 42 23.34 0.14 -4.01
CA THR A 42 23.42 1.60 -4.08
C THR A 42 22.59 2.33 -3.04
N ASN A 43 21.42 1.81 -2.66
CA ASN A 43 20.48 2.49 -1.78
C ASN A 43 20.09 1.67 -0.54
N PHE A 44 20.89 0.69 -0.18
CA PHE A 44 20.66 -0.10 1.03
C PHE A 44 20.55 0.79 2.28
N ASN A 45 21.44 1.76 2.41
CA ASN A 45 21.50 2.69 3.54
C ASN A 45 20.84 4.05 3.24
N LEU A 46 19.83 4.10 2.37
CA LEU A 46 19.18 5.34 1.95
C LEU A 46 18.72 6.25 3.11
N PRO A 47 18.14 5.75 4.22
CA PRO A 47 17.71 6.61 5.33
C PRO A 47 18.87 7.39 5.97
N LEU A 48 20.09 6.83 5.95
CA LEU A 48 21.28 7.43 6.55
C LEU A 48 22.14 8.22 5.56
N LYS A 49 21.79 8.20 4.28
CA LYS A 49 22.56 8.94 3.26
C LYS A 49 22.44 10.43 3.45
N LYS A 50 23.59 11.09 3.41
CA LYS A 50 23.71 12.55 3.43
C LYS A 50 24.09 13.09 2.06
N SER A 51 23.71 14.32 1.79
CA SER A 51 24.16 15.15 0.69
C SER A 51 25.50 15.80 1.02
N ARG A 52 26.10 16.53 0.07
CA ARG A 52 27.41 17.17 0.26
C ARG A 52 27.42 18.23 1.36
N ASN A 53 26.26 18.85 1.65
CA ASN A 53 26.09 19.82 2.72
C ASN A 53 25.89 19.19 4.12
N GLY A 54 25.97 17.86 4.23
CA GLY A 54 25.81 17.15 5.50
C GLY A 54 24.37 16.80 5.90
N GLU A 55 23.36 17.29 5.18
CA GLU A 55 21.94 17.01 5.45
C GLU A 55 21.54 15.63 4.94
N TYR A 56 20.59 14.99 5.62
CA TYR A 56 20.03 13.74 5.14
C TYR A 56 19.29 13.91 3.81
N LYS A 57 19.49 12.95 2.89
CA LYS A 57 18.77 12.92 1.60
C LYS A 57 17.28 12.72 1.75
N ILE A 58 16.88 12.03 2.82
CA ILE A 58 15.47 11.89 3.22
C ILE A 58 15.23 12.92 4.33
N PRO A 59 14.42 13.96 4.07
CA PRO A 59 14.15 15.01 5.05
C PRO A 59 13.36 14.49 6.26
N SER A 60 13.52 15.13 7.40
CA SER A 60 12.66 14.97 8.58
C SER A 60 11.18 15.12 8.22
N GLY A 61 10.31 14.35 8.86
CA GLY A 61 8.86 14.33 8.59
C GLY A 61 8.45 13.57 7.33
N SER A 62 9.41 12.95 6.61
CA SER A 62 9.10 12.10 5.44
C SER A 62 8.46 10.77 5.87
N VAL A 63 7.65 10.20 4.97
CA VAL A 63 7.19 8.82 5.06
C VAL A 63 7.92 7.99 4.01
N LEU A 64 8.57 6.90 4.43
CA LEU A 64 9.23 5.94 3.56
C LEU A 64 8.45 4.62 3.54
N ARG A 65 7.93 4.25 2.37
CA ARG A 65 7.38 2.92 2.12
C ARG A 65 8.52 1.94 1.86
N VAL A 66 8.61 0.91 2.69
CA VAL A 66 9.75 -0.02 2.68
C VAL A 66 9.38 -1.30 1.94
N CYS A 67 10.32 -1.83 1.15
CA CYS A 67 10.19 -3.09 0.42
C CYS A 67 9.02 -3.16 -0.57
N MET A 68 8.77 -2.07 -1.32
CA MET A 68 7.72 -2.06 -2.34
C MET A 68 8.01 -3.01 -3.52
N THR A 69 9.25 -3.49 -3.66
CA THR A 69 9.65 -4.51 -4.65
C THR A 69 10.06 -5.82 -4.00
N SER A 70 9.57 -6.08 -2.77
CA SER A 70 9.83 -7.30 -2.01
C SER A 70 8.77 -7.45 -0.90
N ASP A 71 9.08 -8.27 0.11
CA ASP A 71 8.36 -8.34 1.38
C ASP A 71 9.34 -8.08 2.52
N PHE A 72 8.92 -7.28 3.52
CA PHE A 72 9.83 -6.89 4.61
C PHE A 72 10.28 -8.10 5.47
N PHE A 73 9.44 -9.11 5.62
CA PHE A 73 9.73 -10.31 6.40
C PHE A 73 10.09 -11.54 5.55
N LEU A 74 10.62 -11.29 4.35
CA LEU A 74 11.16 -12.36 3.50
C LEU A 74 12.34 -13.07 4.21
N THR A 75 12.38 -14.42 4.16
CA THR A 75 13.37 -15.24 4.85
C THR A 75 14.80 -14.95 4.39
N GLU A 76 14.98 -14.79 3.08
CA GLU A 76 16.28 -14.51 2.47
C GLU A 76 16.87 -13.16 2.89
N ALA A 77 16.05 -12.29 3.47
CA ALA A 77 16.49 -10.97 3.94
C ALA A 77 16.75 -10.90 5.45
N ASP A 78 16.69 -12.02 6.18
CA ASP A 78 16.79 -12.05 7.65
C ASP A 78 18.05 -11.34 8.16
N GLU A 79 19.22 -11.61 7.56
CA GLU A 79 20.47 -10.95 7.97
C GLU A 79 20.49 -9.46 7.58
N TRP A 80 19.96 -9.11 6.41
CA TRP A 80 19.92 -7.72 5.97
C TRP A 80 18.90 -6.89 6.79
N ARG A 81 17.83 -7.52 7.25
CA ARG A 81 16.79 -6.89 8.07
C ARG A 81 17.34 -6.44 9.42
N LYS A 82 18.29 -7.15 10.01
CA LYS A 82 18.98 -6.72 11.25
C LYS A 82 19.62 -5.34 11.08
N GLU A 83 20.33 -5.12 9.98
CA GLU A 83 20.94 -3.82 9.66
C GLU A 83 19.86 -2.74 9.39
N VAL A 84 18.76 -3.13 8.75
CA VAL A 84 17.64 -2.23 8.44
C VAL A 84 16.94 -1.75 9.72
N TRP A 85 16.74 -2.63 10.71
CA TRP A 85 16.18 -2.24 12.00
C TRP A 85 17.03 -1.18 12.72
N GLU A 86 18.35 -1.30 12.67
CA GLU A 86 19.26 -0.27 13.24
C GLU A 86 19.12 1.07 12.50
N MET A 87 18.98 1.06 11.16
CA MET A 87 18.75 2.29 10.40
C MET A 87 17.41 2.95 10.74
N ILE A 88 16.36 2.16 10.94
CA ILE A 88 15.04 2.65 11.36
C ILE A 88 15.13 3.32 12.74
N LYS A 89 15.81 2.69 13.69
CA LYS A 89 16.04 3.20 15.03
C LYS A 89 16.80 4.53 15.04
N LEU A 90 17.80 4.67 14.13
CA LEU A 90 18.61 5.89 14.00
C LEU A 90 17.88 7.08 13.36
N ARG A 91 16.69 6.87 12.79
CA ARG A 91 15.91 7.90 12.11
C ARG A 91 14.49 8.02 12.69
N PRO A 92 14.37 8.39 13.98
CA PRO A 92 13.07 8.59 14.61
C PRO A 92 12.28 9.78 14.05
N ASP A 93 12.94 10.62 13.27
CA ASP A 93 12.43 11.83 12.63
C ASP A 93 11.67 11.57 11.32
N ILE A 94 11.66 10.32 10.81
CA ILE A 94 10.90 9.90 9.62
C ILE A 94 10.03 8.70 9.93
N THR A 95 8.92 8.57 9.25
CA THR A 95 8.00 7.42 9.41
C THR A 95 8.35 6.31 8.43
N PHE A 96 8.47 5.08 8.91
CA PHE A 96 8.67 3.90 8.09
C PHE A 96 7.36 3.11 7.97
N TRP A 97 6.89 2.96 6.74
CA TRP A 97 5.74 2.16 6.40
C TRP A 97 6.21 0.77 5.98
N LEU A 98 6.05 -0.21 6.86
CA LEU A 98 6.43 -1.60 6.62
C LEU A 98 5.22 -2.40 6.18
N GLN A 99 5.38 -3.18 5.11
CA GLN A 99 4.29 -3.98 4.56
C GLN A 99 4.71 -5.44 4.39
N THR A 100 3.81 -6.36 4.78
CA THR A 100 4.07 -7.79 4.64
C THR A 100 2.79 -8.61 4.42
N LYS A 101 2.97 -9.79 3.83
CA LYS A 101 1.99 -10.88 3.80
C LYS A 101 2.35 -12.01 4.77
N ARG A 102 3.56 -11.98 5.37
CA ARG A 102 4.15 -13.03 6.22
C ARG A 102 3.97 -12.69 7.71
N ALA A 103 2.71 -12.67 8.13
CA ALA A 103 2.33 -12.28 9.49
C ALA A 103 3.01 -13.13 10.57
N GLU A 104 3.11 -14.43 10.33
CA GLU A 104 3.67 -15.43 11.22
C GLU A 104 5.17 -15.25 11.50
N ARG A 105 5.86 -14.54 10.60
CA ARG A 105 7.31 -14.31 10.75
C ARG A 105 7.64 -13.05 11.55
N VAL A 106 6.67 -12.20 11.82
CA VAL A 106 6.94 -10.86 12.33
C VAL A 106 7.56 -10.91 13.72
N LEU A 107 6.92 -11.60 14.66
CA LEU A 107 7.33 -11.59 16.07
C LEU A 107 8.78 -12.09 16.26
N ASP A 108 9.13 -13.20 15.62
CA ASP A 108 10.45 -13.84 15.74
C ASP A 108 11.58 -13.03 15.05
N ASN A 109 11.21 -12.03 14.25
CA ASN A 109 12.13 -11.18 13.50
C ASN A 109 12.18 -9.73 13.96
N LEU A 110 11.58 -9.44 15.11
CA LEU A 110 11.79 -8.16 15.79
C LEU A 110 13.14 -8.17 16.53
N PRO A 111 13.84 -7.02 16.58
CA PRO A 111 15.08 -6.95 17.33
C PRO A 111 14.83 -7.03 18.84
N SER A 112 15.80 -7.55 19.60
CA SER A 112 15.69 -7.73 21.05
C SER A 112 15.39 -6.44 21.83
N TRP A 113 15.73 -5.28 21.26
CA TRP A 113 15.47 -3.96 21.83
C TRP A 113 14.12 -3.37 21.46
N TRP A 114 13.26 -4.10 20.72
CA TRP A 114 12.00 -3.58 20.14
C TRP A 114 11.01 -3.05 21.19
N GLY A 115 10.87 -3.75 22.33
CA GLY A 115 9.93 -3.40 23.38
C GLY A 115 8.47 -3.33 22.88
N ASP A 116 7.75 -2.29 23.26
CA ASP A 116 6.36 -2.05 22.87
C ASP A 116 6.20 -1.40 21.47
N GLY A 117 7.30 -1.27 20.75
CA GLY A 117 7.30 -0.70 19.39
C GLY A 117 7.77 0.75 19.32
N LEU A 118 8.13 1.15 18.09
CA LEU A 118 8.61 2.48 17.76
C LEU A 118 7.47 3.40 17.30
N GLU A 119 7.53 4.69 17.67
CA GLU A 119 6.57 5.73 17.24
C GLU A 119 6.65 6.03 15.73
N ASN A 120 7.78 5.75 15.11
CA ASN A 120 8.04 6.05 13.71
C ASN A 120 7.87 4.83 12.78
N VAL A 121 7.22 3.77 13.24
CA VAL A 121 6.97 2.57 12.43
C VAL A 121 5.48 2.28 12.36
N ILE A 122 4.96 2.20 11.15
CA ILE A 122 3.59 1.74 10.86
C ILE A 122 3.71 0.33 10.26
N MET A 123 3.12 -0.66 10.93
CA MET A 123 3.06 -2.04 10.44
C MET A 123 1.74 -2.27 9.71
N VAL A 124 1.85 -2.72 8.46
CA VAL A 124 0.70 -2.92 7.57
C VAL A 124 0.68 -4.36 7.07
N PHE A 125 -0.44 -5.05 7.29
CA PHE A 125 -0.63 -6.38 6.73
C PHE A 125 -1.51 -6.31 5.49
N THR A 126 -1.05 -7.01 4.44
CA THR A 126 -1.84 -7.15 3.23
C THR A 126 -2.90 -8.23 3.41
N THR A 127 -4.14 -7.91 3.05
CA THR A 127 -5.31 -8.79 3.12
C THR A 127 -6.03 -8.75 1.78
N GLU A 128 -5.82 -9.72 0.94
CA GLU A 128 -6.37 -9.77 -0.41
C GLU A 128 -7.77 -10.38 -0.50
N ASN A 129 -8.15 -11.18 0.48
CA ASN A 129 -9.45 -11.83 0.64
C ASN A 129 -9.77 -12.03 2.13
N GLN A 130 -11.01 -12.50 2.45
CA GLN A 130 -11.44 -12.69 3.84
C GLN A 130 -10.55 -13.68 4.59
N LYS A 131 -10.22 -14.82 3.96
CA LYS A 131 -9.33 -15.82 4.57
C LYS A 131 -8.01 -15.21 5.04
N ARG A 132 -7.38 -14.38 4.20
CA ARG A 132 -6.11 -13.73 4.54
C ARG A 132 -6.27 -12.60 5.55
N ALA A 133 -7.42 -11.95 5.58
CA ALA A 133 -7.76 -11.01 6.64
C ALA A 133 -7.83 -11.72 7.98
N ASP A 134 -8.57 -12.82 8.07
CA ASP A 134 -8.77 -13.57 9.32
C ASP A 134 -7.46 -14.19 9.83
N GLU A 135 -6.65 -14.76 8.93
CA GLU A 135 -5.35 -15.33 9.31
C GLU A 135 -4.35 -14.30 9.81
N ARG A 136 -4.28 -13.13 9.17
CA ARG A 136 -3.20 -12.16 9.42
C ARG A 136 -3.54 -11.08 10.43
N LEU A 137 -4.79 -10.58 10.41
CA LEU A 137 -5.15 -9.46 11.27
C LEU A 137 -5.25 -9.87 12.74
N GLN A 138 -5.64 -11.11 13.02
CA GLN A 138 -5.61 -11.63 14.39
C GLN A 138 -4.17 -11.59 14.95
N ILE A 139 -3.18 -12.00 14.16
CA ILE A 139 -1.77 -11.90 14.54
C ILE A 139 -1.36 -10.44 14.76
N LEU A 140 -1.72 -9.54 13.82
CA LEU A 140 -1.35 -8.12 13.91
C LEU A 140 -1.91 -7.44 15.16
N LEU A 141 -3.09 -7.83 15.63
CA LEU A 141 -3.69 -7.29 16.84
C LEU A 141 -2.79 -7.47 18.07
N ASP A 142 -2.09 -8.61 18.15
CA ASP A 142 -1.28 -9.00 19.31
C ASP A 142 0.20 -8.59 19.19
N LEU A 143 0.63 -8.16 17.99
CA LEU A 143 2.01 -7.73 17.78
C LEU A 143 2.30 -6.37 18.46
N PRO A 144 3.53 -6.17 18.99
CA PRO A 144 3.94 -4.96 19.69
C PRO A 144 4.29 -3.84 18.70
N PHE A 145 3.29 -3.34 17.97
CA PHE A 145 3.40 -2.15 17.12
C PHE A 145 2.41 -1.10 17.60
N LYS A 146 2.88 0.13 17.75
CA LYS A 146 2.05 1.26 18.16
C LYS A 146 1.09 1.69 17.05
N HIS A 147 1.56 1.65 15.81
CA HIS A 147 0.79 2.05 14.63
C HIS A 147 0.54 0.86 13.73
N LYS A 148 -0.72 0.58 13.45
CA LYS A 148 -1.18 -0.59 12.67
C LYS A 148 -2.10 -0.16 11.56
N GLY A 149 -1.91 -0.75 10.37
CA GLY A 149 -2.75 -0.52 9.19
C GLY A 149 -3.10 -1.80 8.46
N ILE A 150 -4.09 -1.71 7.60
CA ILE A 150 -4.57 -2.81 6.76
C ILE A 150 -4.45 -2.39 5.29
N MET A 151 -3.93 -3.29 4.43
CA MET A 151 -3.82 -3.07 2.99
C MET A 151 -4.60 -4.16 2.25
N CYS A 152 -5.81 -3.86 1.81
CA CYS A 152 -6.58 -4.73 0.92
C CYS A 152 -6.10 -4.50 -0.53
N ALA A 153 -4.91 -5.05 -0.89
CA ALA A 153 -4.31 -4.82 -2.21
C ALA A 153 -3.38 -5.98 -2.66
N PRO A 154 -3.72 -6.62 -3.82
CA PRO A 154 -4.96 -6.42 -4.54
C PRO A 154 -6.15 -6.98 -3.75
N MET A 155 -7.28 -6.27 -3.72
CA MET A 155 -8.52 -6.83 -3.19
C MET A 155 -9.15 -7.72 -4.27
N ILE A 156 -9.20 -9.03 -4.04
CA ILE A 156 -9.63 -10.03 -5.04
C ILE A 156 -10.94 -10.73 -4.69
N SER A 157 -11.47 -10.45 -3.53
CA SER A 157 -12.83 -10.84 -3.12
C SER A 157 -13.38 -9.84 -2.12
N GLU A 158 -14.65 -9.96 -1.80
CA GLU A 158 -15.27 -9.20 -0.71
C GLU A 158 -14.60 -9.51 0.62
N ILE A 159 -14.41 -8.46 1.45
CA ILE A 159 -13.82 -8.53 2.79
C ILE A 159 -14.71 -7.74 3.74
N THR A 160 -14.89 -8.23 4.97
CA THR A 160 -15.40 -7.45 6.08
C THR A 160 -14.31 -7.31 7.15
N LEU A 161 -14.12 -6.08 7.63
CA LEU A 161 -13.12 -5.74 8.64
C LEU A 161 -13.77 -5.32 9.96
N ASP A 162 -15.12 -5.36 10.05
CA ASP A 162 -15.89 -4.83 11.18
C ASP A 162 -15.37 -5.32 12.54
N GLN A 163 -15.12 -6.63 12.70
CA GLN A 163 -14.59 -7.22 13.93
C GLN A 163 -13.19 -6.71 14.29
N TYR A 164 -12.35 -6.36 13.31
CA TYR A 164 -10.99 -5.87 13.54
C TYR A 164 -10.99 -4.38 13.85
N LEU A 165 -11.75 -3.60 13.09
CA LEU A 165 -11.82 -2.15 13.24
C LEU A 165 -12.50 -1.75 14.56
N SER A 166 -13.46 -2.55 15.05
CA SER A 166 -14.12 -2.34 16.35
C SER A 166 -13.17 -2.40 17.55
N THR A 167 -11.99 -3.01 17.39
CA THR A 167 -10.96 -3.06 18.45
C THR A 167 -10.30 -1.71 18.74
N GLY A 168 -10.41 -0.74 17.81
CA GLY A 168 -9.74 0.56 17.90
C GLY A 168 -8.22 0.51 17.74
N LYS A 169 -7.64 -0.65 17.37
CA LYS A 169 -6.18 -0.82 17.24
C LYS A 169 -5.63 -0.48 15.84
N PHE A 170 -6.48 -0.22 14.87
CA PHE A 170 -6.09 0.13 13.50
C PHE A 170 -6.31 1.61 13.23
N GLU A 171 -5.40 2.24 12.52
CA GLU A 171 -5.44 3.68 12.21
C GLU A 171 -5.81 3.97 10.75
N ILE A 172 -5.53 3.02 9.84
CA ILE A 172 -5.71 3.23 8.42
C ILE A 172 -6.01 1.93 7.67
N VAL A 173 -6.92 2.02 6.72
CA VAL A 173 -7.20 0.96 5.74
C VAL A 173 -6.98 1.51 4.33
N LEU A 174 -6.25 0.76 3.52
CA LEU A 174 -6.00 1.08 2.11
C LEU A 174 -6.60 0.00 1.23
N VAL A 175 -7.18 0.40 0.11
CA VAL A 175 -7.73 -0.54 -0.89
C VAL A 175 -7.14 -0.23 -2.26
N ASP A 176 -6.68 -1.25 -2.98
CA ASP A 176 -6.26 -1.15 -4.37
C ASP A 176 -6.71 -2.40 -5.15
N GLY A 177 -7.01 -2.21 -6.42
CA GLY A 177 -7.28 -3.31 -7.35
C GLY A 177 -6.01 -3.87 -7.97
N GLU A 178 -6.17 -4.99 -8.69
CA GLU A 178 -5.08 -5.63 -9.40
C GLU A 178 -4.64 -4.84 -10.62
N ASN A 179 -3.34 -4.76 -10.82
CA ASN A 179 -2.74 -3.97 -11.88
C ASN A 179 -2.00 -4.85 -12.89
N TYR A 180 -1.77 -4.32 -14.09
CA TYR A 180 -1.00 -4.92 -15.18
C TYR A 180 -1.65 -6.19 -15.73
N GLU A 181 -1.05 -7.35 -15.54
CA GLU A 181 -1.59 -8.64 -15.99
C GLU A 181 -2.52 -9.27 -14.94
N GLY A 182 -3.38 -10.20 -15.38
CA GLY A 182 -4.28 -10.96 -14.51
C GLY A 182 -5.69 -10.43 -14.43
N ASN A 183 -5.88 -9.14 -14.33
CA ASN A 183 -7.18 -8.45 -14.46
C ASN A 183 -8.34 -9.03 -13.63
N ARG A 184 -8.08 -9.54 -12.41
CA ARG A 184 -9.16 -9.87 -11.49
C ARG A 184 -9.90 -8.59 -11.14
N PRO A 185 -11.24 -8.57 -11.24
CA PRO A 185 -11.99 -7.34 -11.07
C PRO A 185 -12.03 -6.89 -9.61
N LEU A 186 -11.98 -5.58 -9.41
CA LEU A 186 -12.36 -4.94 -8.16
C LEU A 186 -13.79 -4.42 -8.29
N TYR A 187 -14.65 -4.79 -7.35
CA TYR A 187 -16.03 -4.31 -7.31
C TYR A 187 -16.15 -3.08 -6.43
N PHE A 188 -16.86 -2.08 -6.93
CA PHE A 188 -17.13 -0.84 -6.18
C PHE A 188 -17.82 -1.12 -4.84
N ASP A 189 -18.76 -2.06 -4.82
CA ASP A 189 -19.51 -2.40 -3.60
C ASP A 189 -18.63 -2.98 -2.51
N TRP A 190 -17.60 -3.74 -2.86
CA TRP A 190 -16.60 -4.22 -1.89
C TRP A 190 -15.81 -3.07 -1.27
N VAL A 191 -15.38 -2.13 -2.12
CA VAL A 191 -14.64 -0.93 -1.67
C VAL A 191 -15.53 -0.06 -0.79
N LYS A 192 -16.80 0.12 -1.19
CA LYS A 192 -17.78 0.90 -0.43
C LYS A 192 -18.03 0.29 0.94
N LYS A 193 -18.17 -1.03 1.04
CA LYS A 193 -18.34 -1.73 2.31
C LYS A 193 -17.20 -1.44 3.28
N ILE A 194 -15.92 -1.60 2.82
CA ILE A 194 -14.74 -1.26 3.64
C ILE A 194 -14.74 0.22 4.04
N TYR A 195 -15.12 1.11 3.11
CA TYR A 195 -15.23 2.54 3.41
C TYR A 195 -16.27 2.82 4.50
N ASP A 196 -17.47 2.22 4.41
CA ASP A 196 -18.55 2.39 5.37
C ASP A 196 -18.13 1.87 6.76
N GLU A 197 -17.42 0.73 6.83
CA GLU A 197 -16.84 0.20 8.07
C GLU A 197 -15.78 1.15 8.65
N CYS A 198 -14.91 1.73 7.83
CA CYS A 198 -13.92 2.73 8.26
C CYS A 198 -14.59 4.00 8.81
N VAL A 199 -15.65 4.47 8.17
CA VAL A 199 -16.43 5.62 8.65
C VAL A 199 -17.07 5.31 10.00
N LYS A 200 -17.67 4.13 10.14
CA LYS A 200 -18.31 3.68 11.39
C LYS A 200 -17.35 3.74 12.60
N TYR A 201 -16.10 3.34 12.40
CA TYR A 201 -15.09 3.27 13.46
C TYR A 201 -14.11 4.45 13.46
N ASN A 202 -14.34 5.50 12.66
CA ASN A 202 -13.47 6.66 12.54
C ASN A 202 -12.01 6.31 12.17
N ILE A 203 -11.84 5.35 11.28
CA ILE A 203 -10.55 4.89 10.75
C ILE A 203 -10.22 5.63 9.45
N LYS A 204 -8.97 6.00 9.25
CA LYS A 204 -8.51 6.58 7.98
C LYS A 204 -8.68 5.59 6.84
N PHE A 205 -9.20 6.04 5.71
CA PHE A 205 -9.41 5.20 4.53
C PHE A 205 -8.80 5.84 3.29
N ASP A 206 -8.07 5.05 2.49
CA ASP A 206 -7.56 5.49 1.19
C ASP A 206 -7.88 4.47 0.09
N PHE A 207 -8.69 4.89 -0.88
CA PHE A 207 -8.88 4.14 -2.12
C PHE A 207 -7.74 4.46 -3.08
N CYS A 208 -6.67 3.65 -3.05
CA CYS A 208 -5.42 3.88 -3.76
C CYS A 208 -5.57 3.79 -5.28
N GLY A 209 -6.37 2.85 -5.77
CA GLY A 209 -6.60 2.66 -7.20
C GLY A 209 -7.64 1.60 -7.52
N THR A 210 -8.28 1.77 -8.67
CA THR A 210 -9.36 0.87 -9.13
C THR A 210 -8.89 -0.48 -9.65
N GLY A 211 -7.59 -0.66 -9.85
CA GLY A 211 -7.11 -1.76 -10.67
C GLY A 211 -7.45 -1.60 -12.16
N ASN A 212 -7.04 -2.57 -12.97
CA ASN A 212 -7.30 -2.56 -14.43
C ASN A 212 -8.77 -2.79 -14.74
N VAL A 213 -9.42 -3.70 -14.02
CA VAL A 213 -10.83 -4.05 -14.21
C VAL A 213 -11.60 -3.62 -12.98
N PHE A 214 -12.55 -2.70 -13.17
CA PHE A 214 -13.38 -2.16 -12.11
C PHE A 214 -14.85 -2.33 -12.45
N ILE A 215 -15.63 -2.88 -11.53
CA ILE A 215 -17.06 -3.13 -11.72
C ILE A 215 -17.87 -2.23 -10.81
N LYS A 216 -18.81 -1.48 -11.40
CA LYS A 216 -19.73 -0.61 -10.67
C LYS A 216 -21.08 -0.57 -11.37
N ASP A 217 -22.18 -0.69 -10.61
CA ASP A 217 -23.55 -0.67 -11.11
C ASP A 217 -23.76 -1.69 -12.26
N GLY A 218 -23.19 -2.91 -12.11
CA GLY A 218 -23.24 -3.97 -13.11
C GLY A 218 -22.44 -3.70 -14.39
N LYS A 219 -21.68 -2.62 -14.47
CA LYS A 219 -20.85 -2.25 -15.63
C LYS A 219 -19.38 -2.49 -15.36
N THR A 220 -18.70 -3.08 -16.35
CA THR A 220 -17.26 -3.30 -16.32
C THR A 220 -16.53 -2.14 -16.98
N TYR A 221 -15.51 -1.64 -16.29
CA TYR A 221 -14.64 -0.54 -16.74
C TYR A 221 -13.20 -1.04 -16.80
N ASN A 222 -12.60 -1.00 -18.00
CA ASN A 222 -11.18 -1.25 -18.19
C ASN A 222 -10.41 0.07 -18.01
N ILE A 223 -9.66 0.20 -16.91
CA ILE A 223 -9.03 1.46 -16.51
C ILE A 223 -7.51 1.33 -16.60
N PRO A 224 -6.87 2.03 -17.58
CA PRO A 224 -5.42 2.04 -17.68
C PRO A 224 -4.74 2.53 -16.40
N LYS A 225 -3.55 2.02 -16.09
CA LYS A 225 -2.80 2.32 -14.85
C LYS A 225 -2.72 3.81 -14.53
N ALA A 226 -2.46 4.64 -15.54
CA ALA A 226 -2.33 6.10 -15.35
C ALA A 226 -3.59 6.79 -14.82
N TYR A 227 -4.76 6.15 -14.91
CA TYR A 227 -6.04 6.74 -14.53
C TYR A 227 -6.65 6.09 -13.27
N GLN A 228 -6.12 4.97 -12.79
CA GLN A 228 -6.71 4.21 -11.68
C GLN A 228 -6.85 5.03 -10.40
N ARG A 229 -5.81 5.78 -10.01
CA ARG A 229 -5.87 6.67 -8.85
C ARG A 229 -6.90 7.79 -9.04
N VAL A 230 -6.93 8.42 -10.21
CA VAL A 230 -7.90 9.49 -10.52
C VAL A 230 -9.32 8.94 -10.48
N MET A 231 -9.56 7.72 -10.97
CA MET A 231 -10.88 7.10 -10.94
C MET A 231 -11.29 6.70 -9.53
N ALA A 232 -10.35 6.22 -8.72
CA ALA A 232 -10.58 5.98 -7.30
C ALA A 232 -10.98 7.27 -6.56
N LEU A 233 -10.28 8.38 -6.80
CA LEU A 233 -10.64 9.69 -6.25
C LEU A 233 -12.02 10.18 -6.70
N LYS A 234 -12.43 9.86 -7.94
CA LYS A 234 -13.76 10.21 -8.47
C LYS A 234 -14.90 9.35 -7.90
N SER A 235 -14.60 8.27 -7.22
CA SER A 235 -15.61 7.42 -6.58
C SER A 235 -16.29 8.11 -5.39
N GLU A 236 -15.70 9.20 -4.89
CA GLU A 236 -16.14 9.97 -3.71
C GLU A 236 -16.06 9.15 -2.39
N LEU A 237 -15.44 7.97 -2.44
CA LEU A 237 -15.12 7.17 -1.26
C LEU A 237 -13.79 7.66 -0.65
N GLN A 238 -13.81 8.85 -0.07
CA GLN A 238 -12.61 9.45 0.51
C GLN A 238 -12.90 9.86 1.95
N ASN A 239 -12.03 9.42 2.81
CA ASN A 239 -12.12 9.81 4.20
C ASN A 239 -11.59 11.24 4.37
N PRO A 240 -12.40 12.18 4.88
CA PRO A 240 -11.99 13.55 5.12
C PRO A 240 -10.82 13.69 6.11
N LEU A 241 -10.50 12.62 6.87
CA LEU A 241 -9.35 12.58 7.79
C LEU A 241 -8.02 12.54 7.04
N ILE A 242 -7.98 12.04 5.78
CA ILE A 242 -6.76 11.97 4.98
C ILE A 242 -6.64 13.14 4.02
N TYR A 243 -7.76 13.51 3.38
CA TYR A 243 -7.79 14.51 2.34
C TYR A 243 -8.59 15.73 2.78
N LYS A 244 -7.92 16.86 2.92
CA LYS A 244 -8.63 18.15 2.96
C LYS A 244 -9.15 18.42 1.54
N GLU A 245 -10.35 18.97 1.42
CA GLU A 245 -11.05 19.22 0.14
C GLU A 245 -10.19 19.98 -0.89
N LYS A 246 -9.24 20.81 -0.42
CA LYS A 246 -8.29 21.57 -1.26
C LYS A 246 -7.18 20.72 -1.89
N ASP A 247 -6.95 19.48 -1.44
CA ASP A 247 -5.91 18.61 -1.98
C ASP A 247 -6.40 17.80 -3.18
N ILE A 248 -7.72 17.77 -3.36
CA ILE A 248 -8.39 17.03 -4.44
C ILE A 248 -8.75 18.01 -5.55
N LYS A 249 -7.83 18.24 -6.48
CA LYS A 249 -8.07 19.03 -7.69
C LYS A 249 -8.95 18.28 -8.71
N ILE A 250 -10.12 17.78 -8.29
CA ILE A 250 -11.09 17.21 -9.22
C ILE A 250 -11.80 18.38 -9.89
N GLN A 251 -11.65 18.51 -11.21
CA GLN A 251 -12.35 19.53 -11.98
C GLN A 251 -13.87 19.37 -11.77
N PRO A 252 -14.62 20.45 -11.49
CA PRO A 252 -16.06 20.40 -11.23
C PRO A 252 -16.85 19.62 -12.30
N ARG A 253 -16.48 19.76 -13.58
CA ARG A 253 -17.12 19.04 -14.69
C ARG A 253 -16.89 17.53 -14.65
N CYS A 254 -15.87 17.04 -13.96
CA CYS A 254 -15.64 15.60 -13.82
C CYS A 254 -16.51 14.98 -12.73
N LYS A 255 -16.92 15.75 -11.70
CA LYS A 255 -17.90 15.32 -10.69
C LYS A 255 -19.28 15.04 -11.35
N THR A 256 -19.64 15.82 -12.36
CA THR A 256 -20.94 15.73 -13.08
C THR A 256 -20.83 14.95 -14.40
N CYS A 257 -19.65 14.50 -14.80
CA CYS A 257 -19.45 13.79 -16.06
C CYS A 257 -20.12 12.42 -16.03
N LYS A 258 -21.10 12.18 -16.92
CA LYS A 258 -21.79 10.89 -17.07
C LYS A 258 -20.85 9.72 -17.40
N ARG A 259 -19.64 9.99 -17.92
CA ARG A 259 -18.60 9.01 -18.27
C ARG A 259 -17.48 8.91 -17.24
N ARG A 260 -17.65 9.42 -16.03
CA ARG A 260 -16.57 9.51 -15.03
C ARG A 260 -15.91 8.15 -14.71
N PHE A 261 -16.66 7.05 -14.81
CA PHE A 261 -16.14 5.69 -14.56
C PHE A 261 -15.73 4.93 -15.84
N SER A 262 -16.06 5.43 -17.02
CA SER A 262 -15.66 4.85 -18.32
C SER A 262 -14.64 5.72 -19.05
N CYS A 263 -14.01 6.64 -18.35
CA CYS A 263 -13.13 7.64 -18.97
C CYS A 263 -11.72 7.05 -19.19
N ASN A 264 -11.47 6.53 -20.39
CA ASN A 264 -10.14 6.14 -20.87
C ASN A 264 -9.29 7.35 -21.29
N GLY A 265 -9.36 8.47 -20.52
CA GLY A 265 -8.65 9.68 -20.90
C GLY A 265 -9.23 10.30 -22.16
N CYS A 266 -10.54 10.57 -22.17
CA CYS A 266 -11.21 11.21 -23.32
C CYS A 266 -10.46 12.48 -23.73
N LYS A 267 -10.58 12.86 -25.02
CA LYS A 267 -9.97 14.10 -25.58
C LYS A 267 -10.29 15.35 -24.74
N TRP A 268 -11.41 15.34 -24.01
CA TRP A 268 -11.82 16.40 -23.09
C TRP A 268 -11.02 16.43 -21.79
N CYS A 269 -10.63 15.28 -21.25
CA CYS A 269 -9.78 15.21 -20.05
C CYS A 269 -8.36 15.69 -20.37
N ARG A 270 -7.82 15.41 -21.57
CA ARG A 270 -6.55 15.98 -22.05
C ARG A 270 -6.61 17.50 -22.20
N LYS A 271 -7.77 18.06 -22.66
CA LYS A 271 -7.99 19.52 -22.74
C LYS A 271 -8.20 20.17 -21.36
N CYS A 272 -8.54 19.39 -20.33
CA CYS A 272 -8.76 19.90 -18.97
C CYS A 272 -7.47 19.92 -18.12
N ASN A 273 -6.27 19.77 -18.72
CA ASN A 273 -4.98 19.76 -18.04
C ASN A 273 -4.94 18.85 -16.80
N TRP A 274 -5.41 17.62 -16.97
CA TRP A 274 -5.12 16.56 -16.03
C TRP A 274 -3.67 16.12 -16.22
N LYS A 275 -2.73 16.93 -15.78
CA LYS A 275 -1.33 16.58 -15.63
C LYS A 275 -0.99 16.42 -14.16
#